data_4d69ec3c5632516fcc2b41d8edd59d62
#
_entry.id   4d69ec3c5632516fcc2b41d8edd59d62
#
_cell.length_a   1.000
_cell.length_b   1.000
_cell.length_c   1.000
_cell.angle_alpha   90.00
_cell.angle_beta   90.00
_cell.angle_gamma   90.00
#
_symmetry.space_group_name_H-M   'P 1'
#
loop_
_entity.id
_entity.type
_entity.pdbx_description
1 polymer ?
#
loop_
_entity_poly.entity_id
_entity_poly.type
_entity_poly.pdbx_seq_one_letter_code
_entity_poly.pdbx_strand_id
1 'polypeptide(L)'
;MRWTWLQHAALLALMLWAIASWTGMSPLTYVACVSYPCLGLAFMRSLYEHRPAALPAHRIVVNEAAWPWRLLYLNNNFHAVHHAQPNLPWYDIPKAYWAQRDQFVQGTGGFLVPGYVRLFVRHAFSPIDHPAQVTRPQSSVAQKP
;
A
#
# COMPACT_ATOMS: atom_id res chain seq x y z
N MET A 1 -27.62 -6.93 -10.06
CA MET A 1 -27.08 -6.67 -8.70
C MET A 1 -27.44 -7.73 -7.67
N ARG A 2 -28.73 -8.09 -7.42
CA ARG A 2 -29.08 -9.09 -6.37
C ARG A 2 -28.43 -10.46 -6.60
N TRP A 3 -28.40 -10.96 -7.82
CA TRP A 3 -27.77 -12.24 -8.17
C TRP A 3 -26.26 -12.27 -7.89
N THR A 4 -25.55 -11.18 -8.16
CA THR A 4 -24.11 -11.08 -7.90
C THR A 4 -23.83 -11.20 -6.39
N TRP A 5 -24.65 -10.56 -5.54
CA TRP A 5 -24.50 -10.68 -4.09
C TRP A 5 -24.82 -12.07 -3.57
N LEU A 6 -25.85 -12.73 -4.11
CA LEU A 6 -26.18 -14.10 -3.74
C LEU A 6 -25.06 -15.07 -4.14
N GLN A 7 -24.49 -14.95 -5.32
CA GLN A 7 -23.33 -15.72 -5.77
C GLN A 7 -22.12 -15.51 -4.85
N HIS A 8 -21.82 -14.27 -4.49
CA HIS A 8 -20.71 -13.95 -3.56
C HIS A 8 -20.95 -14.59 -2.18
N ALA A 9 -22.14 -14.48 -1.64
CA ALA A 9 -22.48 -15.06 -0.35
C ALA A 9 -22.37 -16.58 -0.39
N ALA A 10 -22.87 -17.22 -1.44
CA ALA A 10 -22.77 -18.69 -1.62
C ALA A 10 -21.33 -19.16 -1.73
N LEU A 11 -20.49 -18.46 -2.52
CA LEU A 11 -19.08 -18.80 -2.68
C LEU A 11 -18.30 -18.60 -1.37
N LEU A 12 -18.58 -17.52 -0.65
CA LEU A 12 -17.97 -17.27 0.66
C LEU A 12 -18.37 -18.34 1.68
N ALA A 13 -19.64 -18.71 1.74
CA ALA A 13 -20.12 -19.77 2.62
C ALA A 13 -19.46 -21.12 2.28
N LEU A 14 -19.37 -21.45 0.99
CA LEU A 14 -18.69 -22.68 0.52
C LEU A 14 -17.19 -22.66 0.89
N MET A 15 -16.51 -21.53 0.69
CA MET A 15 -15.09 -21.39 1.06
C MET A 15 -14.88 -21.57 2.56
N LEU A 16 -15.68 -20.91 3.40
CA LEU A 16 -15.57 -21.04 4.86
C LEU A 16 -15.89 -22.45 5.33
N TRP A 17 -16.89 -23.11 4.73
CA TRP A 17 -17.19 -24.51 5.00
C TRP A 17 -16.02 -25.43 4.61
N ALA A 18 -15.43 -25.24 3.43
CA ALA A 18 -14.29 -26.03 2.99
C ALA A 18 -13.09 -25.86 3.94
N ILE A 19 -12.76 -24.62 4.32
CA ILE A 19 -11.69 -24.34 5.29
C ILE A 19 -11.98 -25.07 6.62
N ALA A 20 -13.19 -24.94 7.16
CA ALA A 20 -13.56 -25.59 8.41
C ALA A 20 -13.46 -27.13 8.31
N SER A 21 -13.89 -27.71 7.18
CA SER A 21 -13.87 -29.16 6.95
C SER A 21 -12.46 -29.72 6.80
N TRP A 22 -11.54 -28.98 6.18
CA TRP A 22 -10.19 -29.46 5.90
C TRP A 22 -9.19 -29.18 7.01
N THR A 23 -9.36 -28.04 7.72
CA THR A 23 -8.39 -27.60 8.73
C THR A 23 -8.88 -27.77 10.16
N GLY A 24 -10.16 -28.04 10.37
CA GLY A 24 -10.79 -28.02 11.69
C GLY A 24 -10.95 -26.60 12.28
N MET A 25 -10.53 -25.56 11.57
CA MET A 25 -10.62 -24.17 12.02
C MET A 25 -12.06 -23.65 11.88
N SER A 26 -12.63 -23.10 12.97
CA SER A 26 -13.95 -22.52 12.86
C SER A 26 -13.97 -21.31 11.93
N PRO A 27 -15.08 -21.03 11.20
CA PRO A 27 -15.21 -19.84 10.36
C PRO A 27 -14.91 -18.54 11.12
N LEU A 28 -15.34 -18.43 12.37
CA LEU A 28 -15.07 -17.26 13.21
C LEU A 28 -13.56 -17.10 13.50
N THR A 29 -12.88 -18.19 13.83
CA THR A 29 -11.43 -18.19 14.06
C THR A 29 -10.68 -17.78 12.78
N TYR A 30 -11.10 -18.31 11.63
CA TYR A 30 -10.50 -17.92 10.34
C TYR A 30 -10.67 -16.43 10.05
N VAL A 31 -11.87 -15.90 10.23
CA VAL A 31 -12.15 -14.47 10.02
C VAL A 31 -11.32 -13.61 10.98
N ALA A 32 -11.30 -13.95 12.28
CA ALA A 32 -10.61 -13.15 13.29
C ALA A 32 -9.07 -13.22 13.18
N CYS A 33 -8.51 -14.40 12.89
CA CYS A 33 -7.07 -14.63 12.93
C CYS A 33 -6.39 -14.56 11.56
N VAL A 34 -7.14 -14.66 10.46
CA VAL A 34 -6.59 -14.61 9.10
C VAL A 34 -7.15 -13.42 8.32
N SER A 35 -8.47 -13.39 8.09
CA SER A 35 -9.06 -12.38 7.21
C SER A 35 -8.90 -10.97 7.74
N TYR A 36 -9.18 -10.75 9.02
CA TYR A 36 -9.12 -9.42 9.63
C TYR A 36 -7.67 -8.87 9.72
N PRO A 37 -6.66 -9.63 10.18
CA PRO A 37 -5.27 -9.19 10.13
C PRO A 37 -4.76 -8.95 8.70
N CYS A 38 -5.09 -9.82 7.74
CA CYS A 38 -4.70 -9.62 6.33
C CYS A 38 -5.33 -8.34 5.75
N LEU A 39 -6.60 -8.08 6.06
CA LEU A 39 -7.27 -6.84 5.66
C LEU A 39 -6.60 -5.62 6.30
N GLY A 40 -6.28 -5.69 7.59
CA GLY A 40 -5.53 -4.65 8.30
C GLY A 40 -4.19 -4.34 7.66
N LEU A 41 -3.42 -5.36 7.28
CA LEU A 41 -2.15 -5.20 6.55
C LEU A 41 -2.35 -4.55 5.18
N ALA A 42 -3.40 -4.95 4.44
CA ALA A 42 -3.72 -4.37 3.15
C ALA A 42 -4.11 -2.88 3.27
N PHE A 43 -4.92 -2.52 4.27
CA PHE A 43 -5.26 -1.13 4.55
C PHE A 43 -4.05 -0.31 4.99
N MET A 44 -3.23 -0.83 5.89
CA MET A 44 -2.02 -0.16 6.34
C MET A 44 -1.10 0.15 5.16
N ARG A 45 -0.90 -0.81 4.26
CA ARG A 45 -0.16 -0.61 3.02
C ARG A 45 -0.77 0.53 2.19
N SER A 46 -2.07 0.46 1.90
CA SER A 46 -2.76 1.43 1.04
C SER A 46 -2.69 2.86 1.58
N LEU A 47 -2.84 3.04 2.89
CA LEU A 47 -2.72 4.35 3.55
C LEU A 47 -1.32 4.96 3.45
N TYR A 48 -0.29 4.11 3.37
CA TYR A 48 1.10 4.56 3.33
C TYR A 48 1.69 4.65 1.91
N GLU A 49 0.99 4.16 0.90
CA GLU A 49 1.44 4.23 -0.49
C GLU A 49 1.13 5.57 -1.14
N HIS A 50 0.17 6.31 -0.59
CA HIS A 50 -0.24 7.60 -1.11
C HIS A 50 -0.26 8.67 -0.02
N ARG A 51 0.20 9.88 -0.37
CA ARG A 51 0.08 11.06 0.47
C ARG A 51 -0.62 12.19 -0.26
N PRO A 52 -1.26 13.13 0.45
CA PRO A 52 -1.71 14.37 -0.16
C PRO A 52 -0.51 15.21 -0.61
N ALA A 53 -0.49 15.59 -1.88
CA ALA A 53 0.50 16.50 -2.45
C ALA A 53 -0.12 17.31 -3.60
N ALA A 54 0.42 18.51 -3.84
CA ALA A 54 -0.04 19.39 -4.93
C ALA A 54 0.19 18.73 -6.30
N LEU A 55 1.40 18.22 -6.52
CA LEU A 55 1.73 17.49 -7.75
C LEU A 55 1.30 16.02 -7.66
N PRO A 56 0.55 15.49 -8.62
CA PRO A 56 0.12 14.09 -8.61
C PRO A 56 1.27 13.09 -8.46
N ALA A 57 2.39 13.32 -9.13
CA ALA A 57 3.58 12.45 -9.04
C ALA A 57 4.17 12.38 -7.62
N HIS A 58 4.04 13.44 -6.83
CA HIS A 58 4.53 13.49 -5.45
C HIS A 58 3.60 12.81 -4.43
N ARG A 59 2.44 12.31 -4.88
CA ARG A 59 1.49 11.58 -4.03
C ARG A 59 1.87 10.13 -3.82
N ILE A 60 2.82 9.62 -4.58
CA ILE A 60 3.22 8.22 -4.60
C ILE A 60 4.48 8.06 -3.75
N VAL A 61 4.46 7.09 -2.85
CA VAL A 61 5.58 6.76 -1.97
C VAL A 61 6.50 5.73 -2.61
N VAL A 62 7.78 5.84 -2.32
CA VAL A 62 8.73 4.74 -2.46
C VAL A 62 9.09 4.26 -1.05
N ASN A 63 8.87 2.96 -0.78
CA ASN A 63 9.23 2.35 0.49
C ASN A 63 10.32 1.30 0.28
N GLU A 64 11.53 1.58 0.73
CA GLU A 64 12.67 0.65 0.67
C GLU A 64 12.59 -0.38 1.81
N ALA A 65 11.50 -1.14 1.83
CA ALA A 65 11.25 -2.16 2.83
C ALA A 65 12.19 -3.37 2.70
N ALA A 66 12.45 -4.03 3.83
CA ALA A 66 13.16 -5.31 3.88
C ALA A 66 12.41 -6.42 3.12
N TRP A 67 13.14 -7.46 2.70
CA TRP A 67 12.64 -8.53 1.83
C TRP A 67 11.35 -9.22 2.32
N PRO A 68 11.10 -9.45 3.63
CA PRO A 68 9.85 -10.09 4.06
C PRO A 68 8.60 -9.27 3.69
N TRP A 69 8.68 -7.94 3.86
CA TRP A 69 7.61 -7.02 3.47
C TRP A 69 7.46 -6.93 1.95
N ARG A 70 8.58 -6.98 1.24
CA ARG A 70 8.58 -6.99 -0.22
C ARG A 70 7.88 -8.23 -0.77
N LEU A 71 8.11 -9.40 -0.17
CA LEU A 71 7.44 -10.64 -0.54
C LEU A 71 5.94 -10.57 -0.19
N LEU A 72 5.62 -10.12 1.03
CA LEU A 72 4.22 -10.00 1.49
C LEU A 72 3.38 -9.10 0.57
N TYR A 73 3.97 -8.03 0.06
CA TYR A 73 3.28 -7.05 -0.80
C TYR A 73 3.67 -7.15 -2.27
N LEU A 74 4.27 -8.28 -2.70
CA LEU A 74 4.67 -8.52 -4.09
C LEU A 74 5.45 -7.35 -4.69
N ASN A 75 6.44 -6.84 -3.95
CA ASN A 75 7.28 -5.68 -4.31
C ASN A 75 6.52 -4.36 -4.61
N ASN A 76 5.23 -4.29 -4.32
CA ASN A 76 4.45 -3.08 -4.55
C ASN A 76 4.81 -1.92 -3.59
N ASN A 77 5.70 -2.14 -2.64
CA ASN A 77 6.36 -1.10 -1.87
C ASN A 77 7.18 -0.12 -2.74
N PHE A 78 7.62 -0.55 -3.93
CA PHE A 78 8.17 0.32 -4.98
C PHE A 78 7.05 0.89 -5.85
N HIS A 79 6.08 1.51 -5.24
CA HIS A 79 4.80 1.88 -5.86
C HIS A 79 4.96 2.85 -7.05
N ALA A 80 5.98 3.70 -7.03
CA ALA A 80 6.31 4.58 -8.14
C ALA A 80 6.68 3.79 -9.43
N VAL A 81 7.35 2.63 -9.29
CA VAL A 81 7.64 1.76 -10.44
C VAL A 81 6.37 1.15 -11.00
N HIS A 82 5.48 0.67 -10.10
CA HIS A 82 4.19 0.12 -10.51
C HIS A 82 3.35 1.15 -11.30
N HIS A 83 3.32 2.41 -10.85
CA HIS A 83 2.62 3.47 -11.58
C HIS A 83 3.28 3.81 -12.92
N ALA A 84 4.60 3.80 -13.01
CA ALA A 84 5.31 4.07 -14.26
C ALA A 84 5.22 2.90 -15.26
N GLN A 85 5.19 1.67 -14.76
CA GLN A 85 5.21 0.44 -15.56
C GLN A 85 4.17 -0.58 -15.01
N PRO A 86 2.86 -0.34 -15.18
CA PRO A 86 1.81 -1.15 -14.54
C PRO A 86 1.78 -2.61 -15.00
N ASN A 87 2.33 -2.90 -16.19
CA ASN A 87 2.39 -4.26 -16.75
C ASN A 87 3.67 -5.02 -16.36
N LEU A 88 4.58 -4.39 -15.59
CA LEU A 88 5.81 -5.06 -15.16
C LEU A 88 5.48 -6.13 -14.12
N PRO A 89 5.95 -7.39 -14.30
CA PRO A 89 5.75 -8.44 -13.32
C PRO A 89 6.33 -8.06 -11.94
N TRP A 90 5.65 -8.44 -10.88
CA TRP A 90 6.04 -8.05 -9.51
C TRP A 90 7.48 -8.42 -9.13
N TYR A 91 8.02 -9.49 -9.66
CA TYR A 91 9.39 -9.96 -9.39
C TYR A 91 10.47 -9.13 -10.12
N ASP A 92 10.10 -8.40 -11.19
CA ASP A 92 11.00 -7.50 -11.92
C ASP A 92 10.99 -6.06 -11.39
N ILE A 93 9.98 -5.69 -10.59
CA ILE A 93 9.85 -4.35 -9.99
C ILE A 93 11.13 -3.92 -9.25
N PRO A 94 11.76 -4.75 -8.40
CA PRO A 94 12.98 -4.34 -7.70
C PRO A 94 14.14 -4.04 -8.64
N LYS A 95 14.30 -4.83 -9.70
CA LYS A 95 15.35 -4.62 -10.69
C LYS A 95 15.16 -3.27 -11.41
N ALA A 96 13.96 -2.98 -11.84
CA ALA A 96 13.61 -1.69 -12.46
C ALA A 96 13.84 -0.51 -11.50
N TYR A 97 13.45 -0.67 -10.23
CA TYR A 97 13.65 0.35 -9.20
C TYR A 97 15.13 0.67 -9.00
N TRP A 98 15.95 -0.35 -8.71
CA TRP A 98 17.36 -0.12 -8.40
C TRP A 98 18.17 0.38 -9.59
N ALA A 99 17.75 0.07 -10.83
CA ALA A 99 18.37 0.61 -12.04
C ALA A 99 18.17 2.12 -12.20
N GLN A 100 17.08 2.68 -11.66
CA GLN A 100 16.70 4.09 -11.84
C GLN A 100 16.25 4.74 -10.51
N ARG A 101 16.82 4.29 -9.38
CA ARG A 101 16.42 4.69 -8.03
C ARG A 101 16.26 6.20 -7.86
N ASP A 102 17.29 6.94 -8.26
CA ASP A 102 17.31 8.40 -8.04
C ASP A 102 16.25 9.12 -8.87
N GLN A 103 15.93 8.62 -10.05
CA GLN A 103 14.86 9.17 -10.88
C GLN A 103 13.49 8.94 -10.21
N PHE A 104 13.24 7.73 -9.68
CA PHE A 104 12.00 7.44 -8.98
C PHE A 104 11.86 8.27 -7.70
N VAL A 105 12.93 8.38 -6.91
CA VAL A 105 12.92 9.18 -5.68
C VAL A 105 12.69 10.66 -5.99
N GLN A 106 13.37 11.21 -6.99
CA GLN A 106 13.16 12.61 -7.42
C GLN A 106 11.75 12.80 -7.98
N GLY A 107 11.26 11.87 -8.81
CA GLY A 107 9.91 11.91 -9.39
C GLY A 107 8.80 11.92 -8.35
N THR A 108 9.02 11.32 -7.19
CA THR A 108 8.07 11.34 -6.05
C THR A 108 8.27 12.53 -5.11
N GLY A 109 9.09 13.51 -5.48
CA GLY A 109 9.41 14.67 -4.64
C GLY A 109 10.22 14.31 -3.39
N GLY A 110 11.08 13.29 -3.49
CA GLY A 110 11.91 12.82 -2.39
C GLY A 110 11.14 12.03 -1.31
N PHE A 111 9.93 11.59 -1.61
CA PHE A 111 9.13 10.85 -0.63
C PHE A 111 9.58 9.38 -0.53
N LEU A 112 10.66 9.20 0.21
CA LEU A 112 11.28 7.90 0.48
C LEU A 112 11.03 7.49 1.93
N VAL A 113 10.56 6.25 2.12
CA VAL A 113 10.33 5.64 3.43
C VAL A 113 11.27 4.43 3.60
N PRO A 114 12.05 4.37 4.68
CA PRO A 114 13.01 3.28 4.90
C PRO A 114 12.40 2.06 5.62
N GLY A 115 11.24 1.60 5.15
CA GLY A 115 10.59 0.38 5.64
C GLY A 115 9.32 0.58 6.46
N TYR A 116 8.47 -0.45 6.47
CA TYR A 116 7.16 -0.42 7.16
C TYR A 116 7.28 -0.38 8.69
N VAL A 117 8.26 -1.04 9.26
CA VAL A 117 8.45 -1.04 10.73
C VAL A 117 8.71 0.37 11.24
N ARG A 118 9.61 1.12 10.58
CA ARG A 118 9.91 2.49 10.96
C ARG A 118 8.70 3.42 10.76
N LEU A 119 7.96 3.19 9.69
CA LEU A 119 6.73 3.91 9.40
C LEU A 119 5.69 3.68 10.49
N PHE A 120 5.46 2.39 10.85
CA PHE A 120 4.53 2.02 11.91
C PHE A 120 4.92 2.63 13.26
N VAL A 121 6.17 2.46 13.69
CA VAL A 121 6.64 3.01 14.99
C VAL A 121 6.47 4.53 15.05
N ARG A 122 6.72 5.22 13.93
CA ARG A 122 6.62 6.68 13.88
C ARG A 122 5.16 7.19 13.83
N HIS A 123 4.28 6.44 13.17
CA HIS A 123 2.93 6.91 12.83
C HIS A 123 1.80 6.06 13.40
N ALA A 124 2.09 5.09 14.30
CA ALA A 124 1.05 4.26 14.93
C ALA A 124 -0.06 5.09 15.62
N PHE A 125 0.31 6.25 16.17
CA PHE A 125 -0.60 7.14 16.91
C PHE A 125 -0.56 8.59 16.41
N SER A 126 0.11 8.84 15.29
CA SER A 126 0.19 10.19 14.69
C SER A 126 -0.01 10.12 13.19
N PRO A 127 -0.74 11.06 12.57
CA PRO A 127 -0.92 11.08 11.13
C PRO A 127 0.42 11.31 10.42
N ILE A 128 0.56 10.76 9.22
CA ILE A 128 1.74 10.96 8.38
C ILE A 128 1.80 12.41 7.89
N ASP A 129 0.64 12.92 7.45
CA ASP A 129 0.49 14.28 6.94
C ASP A 129 -0.71 14.96 7.59
N HIS A 130 -0.64 16.29 7.75
CA HIS A 130 -1.76 17.07 8.28
C HIS A 130 -2.86 17.22 7.21
N PRO A 131 -4.13 16.83 7.49
CA PRO A 131 -5.20 16.87 6.50
C PRO A 131 -5.46 18.26 5.90
N ALA A 132 -5.10 19.33 6.58
CA ALA A 132 -5.22 20.72 6.09
C ALA A 132 -4.13 21.14 5.07
N GLN A 133 -3.10 20.32 4.84
CA GLN A 133 -2.05 20.66 3.87
C GLN A 133 -2.50 20.48 2.41
N VAL A 134 -3.60 19.75 2.18
CA VAL A 134 -4.13 19.48 0.84
C VAL A 134 -4.72 20.72 0.16
N THR A 135 -5.13 21.72 0.95
CA THR A 135 -5.92 22.86 0.47
C THR A 135 -5.14 24.16 0.36
N ARG A 136 -3.87 24.22 0.77
CA ARG A 136 -3.05 25.41 0.53
C ARG A 136 -2.39 25.31 -0.85
N PRO A 137 -2.79 26.19 -1.83
CA PRO A 137 -1.93 26.47 -2.96
C PRO A 137 -0.61 26.96 -2.37
N GLN A 138 0.52 26.40 -2.78
CA GLN A 138 1.81 27.04 -2.51
C GLN A 138 1.74 28.42 -3.17
N SER A 139 1.45 29.43 -2.35
CA SER A 139 1.66 30.80 -2.73
C SER A 139 3.12 30.87 -3.17
N SER A 140 3.33 31.19 -4.43
CA SER A 140 4.61 31.52 -5.04
C SER A 140 5.52 32.13 -3.98
N VAL A 141 6.58 31.40 -3.63
CA VAL A 141 7.75 32.03 -3.02
C VAL A 141 8.21 33.02 -4.09
N ALA A 142 7.80 34.26 -3.93
CA ALA A 142 8.30 35.38 -4.71
C ALA A 142 9.82 35.31 -4.60
N GLN A 143 10.46 34.95 -5.73
CA GLN A 143 11.87 35.27 -5.91
C GLN A 143 11.99 36.80 -5.70
N LYS A 144 12.53 37.16 -4.57
CA LYS A 144 12.95 38.54 -4.33
C LYS A 144 14.23 38.74 -5.13
N PRO A 145 14.31 39.81 -5.92
CA PRO A 145 15.43 40.14 -6.77
C PRO A 145 16.74 40.34 -5.99
#